data_16e68769c335c7296ddef9b9bf72aaff
#
_entry.id   16e68769c335c7296ddef9b9bf72aaff
#
_cell.length_a   1.000
_cell.length_b   1.000
_cell.length_c   1.000
_cell.angle_alpha   90.00
_cell.angle_beta   90.00
_cell.angle_gamma   90.00
#
_symmetry.space_group_name_H-M   'P 1'
#
loop_
_entity.id
_entity.type
_entity.pdbx_description
1 polymer ?
#
loop_
_entity_poly.entity_id
_entity_poly.type
_entity_poly.pdbx_seq_one_letter_code
_entity_poly.pdbx_strand_id
1 'polypeptide(L)'
;MAAAILLPAILIFFPAAMALAASMDLITMTIPNRVCAAVAIGYFILAVAVGVPFGVILIHLSCGAAVLVAMFTMFALGWIGGGDAKLAAATALWLGWGMLFDYGATAAVYGGALTLVILLARRFVLPTWLSRHEWIARLHDRKTGVPYGIALAAAGLMLYPHTQIWQAAASL
;
A
#
# COMPACT_ATOMS: atom_id res chain seq x y z
N MET A 1 17.55 -25.80 2.22
CA MET A 1 16.27 -25.88 1.48
C MET A 1 15.29 -24.80 1.93
N ALA A 2 15.12 -24.56 3.24
CA ALA A 2 14.20 -23.50 3.72
C ALA A 2 14.61 -22.08 3.25
N ALA A 3 15.89 -21.70 3.36
CA ALA A 3 16.40 -20.41 2.90
C ALA A 3 16.18 -20.16 1.39
N ALA A 4 16.28 -21.23 0.57
CA ALA A 4 16.08 -21.13 -0.87
C ALA A 4 14.62 -20.74 -1.27
N ILE A 5 13.64 -21.02 -0.41
CA ILE A 5 12.24 -20.63 -0.61
C ILE A 5 11.93 -19.32 0.11
N LEU A 6 12.49 -19.13 1.29
CA LEU A 6 12.17 -17.99 2.16
C LEU A 6 12.70 -16.66 1.58
N LEU A 7 13.94 -16.67 1.07
CA LEU A 7 14.53 -15.47 0.48
C LEU A 7 13.71 -14.90 -0.69
N PRO A 8 13.37 -15.66 -1.75
CA PRO A 8 12.53 -15.13 -2.82
C PRO A 8 11.12 -14.76 -2.32
N ALA A 9 10.55 -15.48 -1.35
CA ALA A 9 9.25 -15.12 -0.79
C ALA A 9 9.29 -13.74 -0.13
N ILE A 10 10.31 -13.42 0.65
CA ILE A 10 10.48 -12.11 1.26
C ILE A 10 10.69 -11.04 0.19
N LEU A 11 11.59 -11.27 -0.75
CA LEU A 11 11.95 -10.26 -1.76
C LEU A 11 10.81 -9.94 -2.73
N ILE A 12 9.92 -10.89 -3.00
CA ILE A 12 8.91 -10.76 -4.07
C ILE A 12 7.50 -10.51 -3.52
N PHE A 13 7.11 -11.13 -2.40
CA PHE A 13 5.72 -11.13 -1.96
C PHE A 13 5.17 -9.72 -1.69
N PHE A 14 5.81 -8.97 -0.80
CA PHE A 14 5.33 -7.62 -0.46
C PHE A 14 5.39 -6.67 -1.66
N PRO A 15 6.50 -6.57 -2.43
CA PRO A 15 6.55 -5.76 -3.64
C PRO A 15 5.50 -6.13 -4.67
N ALA A 16 5.27 -7.41 -4.93
CA ALA A 16 4.27 -7.85 -5.88
C ALA A 16 2.84 -7.50 -5.42
N ALA A 17 2.55 -7.67 -4.12
CA ALA A 17 1.26 -7.29 -3.55
C ALA A 17 1.02 -5.78 -3.62
N MET A 18 2.04 -4.94 -3.37
CA MET A 18 1.95 -3.49 -3.51
C MET A 18 1.76 -3.09 -4.97
N ALA A 19 2.50 -3.68 -5.91
CA ALA A 19 2.34 -3.43 -7.34
C ALA A 19 0.93 -3.82 -7.81
N LEU A 20 0.40 -4.94 -7.34
CA LEU A 20 -0.97 -5.36 -7.64
C LEU A 20 -2.00 -4.39 -7.07
N ALA A 21 -1.85 -3.95 -5.81
CA ALA A 21 -2.74 -2.97 -5.19
C ALA A 21 -2.76 -1.65 -5.98
N ALA A 22 -1.58 -1.13 -6.32
CA ALA A 22 -1.44 0.09 -7.13
C ALA A 22 -2.06 -0.04 -8.52
N SER A 23 -1.85 -1.18 -9.19
CA SER A 23 -2.41 -1.45 -10.52
C SER A 23 -3.93 -1.55 -10.47
N MET A 24 -4.49 -2.26 -9.48
CA MET A 24 -5.94 -2.36 -9.30
C MET A 24 -6.56 -1.00 -8.99
N ASP A 25 -5.93 -0.19 -8.13
CA ASP A 25 -6.42 1.14 -7.82
C ASP A 25 -6.38 2.06 -9.04
N LEU A 26 -5.30 2.02 -9.83
CA LEU A 26 -5.18 2.77 -11.08
C LEU A 26 -6.28 2.43 -12.08
N ILE A 27 -6.53 1.12 -12.29
CA ILE A 27 -7.43 0.64 -13.35
C ILE A 27 -8.89 0.69 -12.91
N THR A 28 -9.18 0.37 -11.64
CA THR A 28 -10.56 0.16 -11.16
C THR A 28 -11.01 1.16 -10.11
N MET A 29 -10.11 2.02 -9.57
CA MET A 29 -10.33 2.88 -8.40
C MET A 29 -10.78 2.08 -7.17
N THR A 30 -10.41 0.82 -7.10
CA THR A 30 -10.75 -0.06 -5.97
C THR A 30 -9.61 -1.02 -5.66
N ILE A 31 -9.30 -1.18 -4.38
CA ILE A 31 -8.34 -2.17 -3.92
C ILE A 31 -9.13 -3.36 -3.34
N PRO A 32 -9.03 -4.56 -3.96
CA PRO A 32 -9.78 -5.72 -3.49
C PRO A 32 -9.39 -6.12 -2.05
N ASN A 33 -10.38 -6.47 -1.24
CA ASN A 33 -10.14 -6.93 0.14
C ASN A 33 -9.14 -8.11 0.21
N ARG A 34 -9.14 -8.97 -0.82
CA ARG A 34 -8.23 -10.11 -0.92
C ARG A 34 -6.76 -9.69 -0.97
N VAL A 35 -6.45 -8.57 -1.62
CA VAL A 35 -5.08 -8.02 -1.69
C VAL A 35 -4.66 -7.51 -0.31
N CYS A 36 -5.49 -6.70 0.36
CA CYS A 36 -5.20 -6.21 1.70
C CYS A 36 -5.07 -7.36 2.72
N ALA A 37 -5.95 -8.37 2.63
CA ALA A 37 -5.88 -9.55 3.47
C ALA A 37 -4.61 -10.37 3.20
N ALA A 38 -4.22 -10.55 1.93
CA ALA A 38 -2.98 -11.24 1.58
C ALA A 38 -1.76 -10.52 2.15
N VAL A 39 -1.71 -9.18 2.06
CA VAL A 39 -0.62 -8.37 2.66
C VAL A 39 -0.57 -8.59 4.17
N ALA A 40 -1.71 -8.53 4.87
CA ALA A 40 -1.76 -8.72 6.31
C ALA A 40 -1.35 -10.16 6.72
N ILE A 41 -1.90 -11.17 6.06
CA ILE A 41 -1.58 -12.60 6.34
C ILE A 41 -0.11 -12.88 6.01
N GLY A 42 0.39 -12.35 4.89
CA GLY A 42 1.79 -12.48 4.48
C GLY A 42 2.77 -11.96 5.52
N TYR A 43 2.44 -10.85 6.20
CA TYR A 43 3.23 -10.36 7.33
C TYR A 43 3.39 -11.44 8.40
N PHE A 44 2.28 -12.02 8.89
CA PHE A 44 2.34 -13.01 9.97
C PHE A 44 3.12 -14.27 9.56
N ILE A 45 2.87 -14.76 8.35
CA ILE A 45 3.58 -15.95 7.83
C ILE A 45 5.08 -15.70 7.77
N LEU A 46 5.50 -14.59 7.16
CA LEU A 46 6.92 -14.29 6.97
C LEU A 46 7.59 -13.87 8.28
N ALA A 47 6.93 -13.12 9.15
CA ALA A 47 7.47 -12.76 10.46
C ALA A 47 7.78 -13.99 11.31
N VAL A 48 6.85 -14.97 11.34
CA VAL A 48 7.08 -16.24 12.04
C VAL A 48 8.18 -17.05 11.36
N ALA A 49 8.20 -17.10 10.02
CA ALA A 49 9.19 -17.87 9.26
C ALA A 49 10.62 -17.34 9.43
N VAL A 50 10.81 -16.04 9.60
CA VAL A 50 12.14 -15.44 9.87
C VAL A 50 12.49 -15.34 11.36
N GLY A 51 11.59 -15.83 12.25
CA GLY A 51 11.83 -15.88 13.69
C GLY A 51 11.67 -14.53 14.40
N VAL A 52 10.82 -13.62 13.90
CA VAL A 52 10.50 -12.38 14.60
C VAL A 52 9.90 -12.71 15.98
N PRO A 53 10.41 -12.14 17.09
CA PRO A 53 9.89 -12.40 18.42
C PRO A 53 8.39 -12.07 18.54
N PHE A 54 7.63 -12.91 19.22
CA PHE A 54 6.18 -12.75 19.35
C PHE A 54 5.78 -11.39 19.92
N GLY A 55 6.55 -10.85 20.88
CA GLY A 55 6.31 -9.51 21.43
C GLY A 55 6.40 -8.40 20.38
N VAL A 56 7.34 -8.55 19.44
CA VAL A 56 7.50 -7.60 18.31
C VAL A 56 6.31 -7.72 17.34
N ILE A 57 5.85 -8.94 17.06
CA ILE A 57 4.66 -9.17 16.23
C ILE A 57 3.43 -8.48 16.85
N LEU A 58 3.27 -8.54 18.18
CA LEU A 58 2.18 -7.86 18.89
C LEU A 58 2.29 -6.33 18.78
N ILE A 59 3.50 -5.77 18.87
CA ILE A 59 3.74 -4.33 18.67
C ILE A 59 3.34 -3.91 17.24
N HIS A 60 3.72 -4.68 16.23
CA HIS A 60 3.34 -4.42 14.84
C HIS A 60 1.82 -4.56 14.63
N LEU A 61 1.20 -5.58 15.26
CA LEU A 61 -0.25 -5.75 15.24
C LEU A 61 -0.96 -4.53 15.85
N SER A 62 -0.46 -4.00 16.96
CA SER A 62 -1.02 -2.79 17.57
C SER A 62 -0.93 -1.57 16.67
N CYS A 63 0.16 -1.44 15.91
CA CYS A 63 0.35 -0.39 14.90
C CYS A 63 -0.69 -0.52 13.78
N GLY A 64 -0.79 -1.70 13.17
CA GLY A 64 -1.77 -1.96 12.11
C GLY A 64 -3.20 -1.74 12.56
N ALA A 65 -3.55 -2.17 13.78
CA ALA A 65 -4.87 -1.97 14.36
C ALA A 65 -5.17 -0.48 14.61
N ALA A 66 -4.22 0.28 15.15
CA ALA A 66 -4.38 1.71 15.37
C ALA A 66 -4.56 2.47 14.04
N VAL A 67 -3.76 2.14 13.02
CA VAL A 67 -3.91 2.71 11.68
C VAL A 67 -5.26 2.31 11.08
N LEU A 68 -5.70 1.06 11.25
CA LEU A 68 -7.01 0.63 10.75
C LEU A 68 -8.14 1.44 11.37
N VAL A 69 -8.13 1.65 12.69
CA VAL A 69 -9.14 2.45 13.40
C VAL A 69 -9.12 3.89 12.91
N ALA A 70 -7.95 4.52 12.84
CA ALA A 70 -7.81 5.91 12.38
C ALA A 70 -8.29 6.08 10.94
N MET A 71 -7.81 5.24 10.02
CA MET A 71 -8.17 5.30 8.61
C MET A 71 -9.64 4.90 8.36
N PHE A 72 -10.18 3.96 9.14
CA PHE A 72 -11.60 3.60 9.06
C PHE A 72 -12.51 4.74 9.54
N THR A 73 -12.08 5.50 10.55
CA THR A 73 -12.77 6.73 10.96
C THR A 73 -12.81 7.76 9.83
N MET A 74 -11.67 7.98 9.16
CA MET A 74 -11.61 8.87 7.98
C MET A 74 -12.48 8.37 6.81
N PHE A 75 -12.54 7.05 6.62
CA PHE A 75 -13.43 6.44 5.64
C PHE A 75 -14.91 6.66 6.01
N ALA A 76 -15.29 6.48 7.26
CA ALA A 76 -16.67 6.71 7.74
C ALA A 76 -17.09 8.18 7.60
N LEU A 77 -16.13 9.12 7.67
CA LEU A 77 -16.34 10.54 7.41
C LEU A 77 -16.38 10.88 5.91
N GLY A 78 -16.14 9.91 5.03
CA GLY A 78 -16.14 10.10 3.57
C GLY A 78 -14.89 10.79 3.01
N TRP A 79 -13.79 10.86 3.79
CA TRP A 79 -12.56 11.55 3.37
C TRP A 79 -11.64 10.69 2.51
N ILE A 80 -11.65 9.37 2.72
CA ILE A 80 -10.78 8.42 2.01
C ILE A 80 -11.54 7.20 1.53
N GLY A 81 -10.94 6.44 0.60
CA GLY A 81 -11.47 5.16 0.13
C GLY A 81 -11.30 4.03 1.16
N GLY A 82 -12.30 3.15 1.25
CA GLY A 82 -12.22 1.99 2.16
C GLY A 82 -11.10 1.00 1.78
N GLY A 83 -10.71 0.95 0.50
CA GLY A 83 -9.54 0.21 0.02
C GLY A 83 -8.23 0.76 0.54
N ASP A 84 -8.08 2.11 0.47
CA ASP A 84 -6.92 2.84 0.96
C ASP A 84 -6.73 2.63 2.47
N ALA A 85 -7.83 2.72 3.23
CA ALA A 85 -7.82 2.50 4.68
C ALA A 85 -7.26 1.10 5.04
N LYS A 86 -7.70 0.06 4.33
CA LYS A 86 -7.27 -1.32 4.56
C LYS A 86 -5.82 -1.54 4.11
N LEU A 87 -5.44 -0.98 2.96
CA LEU A 87 -4.07 -1.09 2.46
C LEU A 87 -3.08 -0.39 3.40
N ALA A 88 -3.40 0.82 3.85
CA ALA A 88 -2.57 1.56 4.79
C ALA A 88 -2.36 0.78 6.10
N ALA A 89 -3.43 0.21 6.66
CA ALA A 89 -3.36 -0.60 7.87
C ALA A 89 -2.54 -1.90 7.67
N ALA A 90 -2.76 -2.60 6.54
CA ALA A 90 -2.00 -3.80 6.21
C ALA A 90 -0.50 -3.48 5.99
N THR A 91 -0.18 -2.35 5.39
CA THR A 91 1.21 -1.88 5.23
C THR A 91 1.83 -1.50 6.57
N ALA A 92 1.06 -0.86 7.47
CA ALA A 92 1.53 -0.49 8.81
C ALA A 92 1.93 -1.71 9.67
N LEU A 93 1.33 -2.89 9.44
CA LEU A 93 1.81 -4.15 10.04
C LEU A 93 3.26 -4.47 9.69
N TRP A 94 3.69 -4.22 8.44
CA TRP A 94 5.06 -4.48 7.98
C TRP A 94 6.05 -3.47 8.53
N LEU A 95 5.63 -2.21 8.65
CA LEU A 95 6.48 -1.08 9.01
C LEU A 95 6.61 -0.89 10.53
N GLY A 96 5.54 -1.16 11.27
CA GLY A 96 5.47 -0.92 12.71
C GLY A 96 5.50 0.58 13.07
N TRP A 97 5.47 0.88 14.38
CA TRP A 97 5.42 2.24 14.89
C TRP A 97 6.64 3.08 14.51
N GLY A 98 7.82 2.46 14.42
CA GLY A 98 9.07 3.17 14.14
C GLY A 98 9.12 3.84 12.77
N MET A 99 8.42 3.29 11.78
CA MET A 99 8.39 3.83 10.41
C MET A 99 7.03 4.41 10.02
N LEU A 100 6.06 4.46 10.96
CA LEU A 100 4.70 4.90 10.66
C LEU A 100 4.66 6.36 10.20
N PHE A 101 5.44 7.24 10.84
CA PHE A 101 5.52 8.64 10.47
C PHE A 101 6.12 8.83 9.07
N ASP A 102 7.24 8.14 8.80
CA ASP A 102 7.91 8.21 7.49
C ASP A 102 7.00 7.66 6.39
N TYR A 103 6.24 6.60 6.67
CA TYR A 103 5.25 6.06 5.76
C TYR A 103 4.16 7.08 5.44
N GLY A 104 3.56 7.68 6.47
CA GLY A 104 2.52 8.69 6.29
C GLY A 104 3.02 9.92 5.53
N ALA A 105 4.21 10.41 5.89
CA ALA A 105 4.84 11.56 5.22
C ALA A 105 5.16 11.25 3.75
N THR A 106 5.77 10.11 3.47
CA THR A 106 6.10 9.68 2.10
C THR A 106 4.83 9.47 1.27
N ALA A 107 3.81 8.83 1.83
CA ALA A 107 2.52 8.63 1.16
C ALA A 107 1.83 9.98 0.87
N ALA A 108 1.91 10.94 1.79
CA ALA A 108 1.37 12.29 1.58
C ALA A 108 2.08 13.04 0.46
N VAL A 109 3.42 12.95 0.38
CA VAL A 109 4.21 13.57 -0.70
C VAL A 109 3.87 12.93 -2.04
N TYR A 110 3.88 11.60 -2.12
CA TYR A 110 3.55 10.89 -3.37
C TYR A 110 2.10 11.10 -3.79
N GLY A 111 1.16 11.07 -2.83
CA GLY A 111 -0.25 11.32 -3.08
C GLY A 111 -0.51 12.77 -3.53
N GLY A 112 0.17 13.73 -2.91
CA GLY A 112 0.14 15.13 -3.32
C GLY A 112 0.68 15.34 -4.74
N ALA A 113 1.83 14.74 -5.05
CA ALA A 113 2.42 14.80 -6.39
C ALA A 113 1.51 14.12 -7.44
N LEU A 114 0.99 12.94 -7.16
CA LEU A 114 0.05 12.23 -8.02
C LEU A 114 -1.22 13.05 -8.27
N THR A 115 -1.78 13.62 -7.20
CA THR A 115 -2.96 14.49 -7.29
C THR A 115 -2.69 15.69 -8.17
N LEU A 116 -1.56 16.36 -7.98
CA LEU A 116 -1.17 17.51 -8.78
C LEU A 116 -1.04 17.14 -10.27
N VAL A 117 -0.37 16.02 -10.58
CA VAL A 117 -0.21 15.53 -11.95
C VAL A 117 -1.57 15.27 -12.60
N ILE A 118 -2.48 14.56 -11.89
CA ILE A 118 -3.82 14.26 -12.42
C ILE A 118 -4.63 15.55 -12.60
N LEU A 119 -4.59 16.49 -11.64
CA LEU A 119 -5.31 17.76 -11.75
C LEU A 119 -4.78 18.63 -12.89
N LEU A 120 -3.47 18.63 -13.13
CA LEU A 120 -2.87 19.30 -14.28
C LEU A 120 -3.28 18.64 -15.59
N ALA A 121 -3.24 17.30 -15.66
CA ALA A 121 -3.68 16.55 -16.83
C ALA A 121 -5.15 16.84 -17.17
N ARG A 122 -6.03 16.97 -16.16
CA ARG A 122 -7.46 17.32 -16.33
C ARG A 122 -7.72 18.72 -16.88
N ARG A 123 -6.68 19.59 -16.99
CA ARG A 123 -6.80 20.90 -17.64
C ARG A 123 -6.74 20.82 -19.15
N PHE A 124 -6.14 19.76 -19.70
CA PHE A 124 -6.00 19.57 -21.13
C PHE A 124 -7.16 18.72 -21.68
N VAL A 125 -7.50 18.93 -22.95
CA VAL A 125 -8.52 18.11 -23.61
C VAL A 125 -7.95 16.71 -23.83
N LEU A 126 -8.70 15.69 -23.40
CA LEU A 126 -8.29 14.31 -23.61
C LEU A 126 -8.43 13.92 -25.09
N PRO A 127 -7.35 13.48 -25.77
CA PRO A 127 -7.44 13.02 -27.14
C PRO A 127 -8.41 11.84 -27.28
N THR A 128 -9.14 11.79 -28.40
CA THR A 128 -10.20 10.78 -28.64
C THR A 128 -9.68 9.33 -28.61
N TRP A 129 -8.44 9.09 -28.98
CA TRP A 129 -7.82 7.76 -28.91
C TRP A 129 -7.54 7.32 -27.44
N LEU A 130 -7.23 8.25 -26.53
CA LEU A 130 -7.06 7.99 -25.11
C LEU A 130 -8.40 7.82 -24.38
N SER A 131 -9.44 8.54 -24.78
CA SER A 131 -10.77 8.44 -24.18
C SER A 131 -11.46 7.09 -24.44
N ARG A 132 -10.95 6.29 -25.37
CA ARG A 132 -11.42 4.91 -25.63
C ARG A 132 -11.05 3.95 -24.48
N HIS A 133 -10.03 4.28 -23.69
CA HIS A 133 -9.66 3.49 -22.53
C HIS A 133 -10.43 3.98 -21.29
N GLU A 134 -11.34 3.16 -20.80
CA GLU A 134 -12.23 3.51 -19.69
C GLU A 134 -11.51 4.02 -18.44
N TRP A 135 -10.38 3.40 -18.08
CA TRP A 135 -9.61 3.81 -16.91
C TRP A 135 -8.98 5.21 -17.07
N ILE A 136 -8.50 5.56 -18.29
CA ILE A 136 -7.97 6.89 -18.58
C ILE A 136 -9.08 7.93 -18.57
N ALA A 137 -10.22 7.62 -19.20
CA ALA A 137 -11.38 8.50 -19.18
C ALA A 137 -11.85 8.77 -17.74
N ARG A 138 -11.86 7.73 -16.89
CA ARG A 138 -12.20 7.85 -15.47
C ARG A 138 -11.22 8.72 -14.70
N LEU A 139 -9.90 8.54 -14.88
CA LEU A 139 -8.87 9.38 -14.27
C LEU A 139 -9.01 10.86 -14.69
N HIS A 140 -9.45 11.11 -15.91
CA HIS A 140 -9.61 12.46 -16.45
C HIS A 140 -10.92 13.12 -16.00
N ASP A 141 -11.92 12.36 -15.58
CA ASP A 141 -13.19 12.90 -15.07
C ASP A 141 -12.97 13.63 -13.75
N ARG A 142 -13.38 14.90 -13.71
CA ARG A 142 -13.27 15.77 -12.51
C ARG A 142 -14.14 15.33 -11.35
N LYS A 143 -15.17 14.48 -11.61
CA LYS A 143 -16.05 13.95 -10.58
C LYS A 143 -15.49 12.72 -9.87
N THR A 144 -14.49 12.08 -10.45
CA THR A 144 -13.81 10.93 -9.83
C THR A 144 -12.67 11.39 -8.93
N GLY A 145 -12.39 10.60 -7.89
CA GLY A 145 -11.26 10.82 -7.00
C GLY A 145 -9.90 10.66 -7.68
N VAL A 146 -8.87 10.52 -6.87
CA VAL A 146 -7.50 10.18 -7.27
C VAL A 146 -7.18 8.80 -6.69
N PRO A 147 -6.55 7.88 -7.45
CA PRO A 147 -6.18 6.56 -6.95
C PRO A 147 -5.03 6.66 -5.94
N TYR A 148 -5.38 6.91 -4.66
CA TYR A 148 -4.41 7.16 -3.60
C TYR A 148 -3.66 5.89 -3.18
N GLY A 149 -4.20 4.71 -3.47
CA GLY A 149 -3.54 3.42 -3.25
C GLY A 149 -2.20 3.29 -3.97
N ILE A 150 -2.00 4.00 -5.09
CA ILE A 150 -0.70 4.08 -5.78
C ILE A 150 0.35 4.72 -4.87
N ALA A 151 0.01 5.83 -4.23
CA ALA A 151 0.91 6.55 -3.34
C ALA A 151 1.22 5.75 -2.06
N LEU A 152 0.21 5.10 -1.49
CA LEU A 152 0.36 4.20 -0.33
C LEU A 152 1.27 3.01 -0.66
N ALA A 153 1.08 2.39 -1.82
CA ALA A 153 1.90 1.27 -2.27
C ALA A 153 3.35 1.70 -2.54
N ALA A 154 3.55 2.82 -3.22
CA ALA A 154 4.88 3.36 -3.50
C ALA A 154 5.64 3.72 -2.22
N ALA A 155 4.97 4.36 -1.25
CA ALA A 155 5.55 4.65 0.06
C ALA A 155 5.93 3.38 0.83
N GLY A 156 5.05 2.36 0.81
CA GLY A 156 5.33 1.06 1.39
C GLY A 156 6.55 0.38 0.76
N LEU A 157 6.65 0.41 -0.57
CA LEU A 157 7.80 -0.13 -1.30
C LEU A 157 9.10 0.57 -0.95
N MET A 158 9.09 1.88 -0.82
CA MET A 158 10.28 2.67 -0.48
C MET A 158 10.81 2.33 0.90
N LEU A 159 9.93 2.07 1.86
CA LEU A 159 10.31 1.77 3.24
C LEU A 159 10.52 0.27 3.51
N TYR A 160 10.06 -0.61 2.62
CA TYR A 160 10.16 -2.06 2.79
C TYR A 160 11.58 -2.57 3.06
N PRO A 161 12.66 -2.06 2.41
CA PRO A 161 14.03 -2.51 2.69
C PRO A 161 14.51 -2.23 4.12
N HIS A 162 13.84 -1.35 4.84
CA HIS A 162 14.17 -1.03 6.24
C HIS A 162 13.40 -1.89 7.25
N THR A 163 12.50 -2.76 6.81
CA THR A 163 11.72 -3.65 7.69
C THR A 163 12.59 -4.79 8.24
N GLN A 164 12.22 -5.27 9.44
CA GLN A 164 12.90 -6.41 10.07
C GLN A 164 12.85 -7.68 9.21
N ILE A 165 11.73 -7.91 8.50
CA ILE A 165 11.57 -9.08 7.61
C ILE A 165 12.57 -9.01 6.46
N TRP A 166 12.73 -7.83 5.83
CA TRP A 166 13.72 -7.64 4.77
C TRP A 166 15.15 -7.81 5.27
N GLN A 167 15.47 -7.19 6.41
CA GLN A 167 16.81 -7.28 6.99
C GLN A 167 17.18 -8.71 7.42
N ALA A 168 16.18 -9.48 7.91
CA ALA A 168 16.38 -10.90 8.18
C ALA A 168 16.70 -11.71 6.90
N ALA A 169 16.15 -11.32 5.74
CA ALA A 169 16.50 -11.94 4.46
C ALA A 169 17.95 -11.68 4.06
N ALA A 170 18.50 -10.51 4.38
CA ALA A 170 19.88 -10.16 4.08
C ALA A 170 20.91 -10.93 4.93
N SER A 171 20.45 -11.61 6.00
CA SER A 171 21.28 -12.44 6.89
C SER A 171 21.17 -13.95 6.60
N LEU A 172 20.33 -14.37 5.63
CA LEU A 172 20.16 -15.76 5.17
C LEU A 172 21.19 -16.11 4.08
#